data_0d1c63c0d39d163b530e18900ed5d2d6
#
_entry.id   0d1c63c0d39d163b530e18900ed5d2d6
#
_cell.length_a   1.000
_cell.length_b   1.000
_cell.length_c   1.000
_cell.angle_alpha   90.00
_cell.angle_beta   90.00
_cell.angle_gamma   90.00
#
_symmetry.space_group_name_H-M   'P 1'
#
loop_
_entity.id
_entity.type
_entity.pdbx_description
1 polymer ?
#
loop_
_entity_poly.entity_id
_entity_poly.type
_entity_poly.pdbx_seq_one_letter_code
_entity_poly.pdbx_strand_id
1 'polypeptide(L)'
;VAISRPRNAEATRADILSAARVRFGADGYERTTLRAIAADVGVNPALVIRYFGSKEDLFAAAADFTLDFPDLADIAPPDLAAVLLNRFLAVWERDSTFVALLRAAASSPTAAERMREVFATQVAPALAAATPDHPGQRAALMGAFMVGLATSRYILRTPGIAEMGHEDLTRWAGPIITNILTDTTQFSHLTGRGSAR
;
A
#
# COMPACT_ATOMS: atom_id res chain seq x y z
N VAL A 1 12.63 -35.24 27.01
CA VAL A 1 11.66 -34.18 27.40
C VAL A 1 12.29 -32.85 27.00
N ALA A 2 11.85 -32.25 25.88
CA ALA A 2 12.33 -30.96 25.44
C ALA A 2 11.76 -29.88 26.36
N ILE A 3 12.61 -29.24 27.14
CA ILE A 3 12.27 -28.10 27.99
C ILE A 3 12.04 -26.91 27.02
N SER A 4 10.77 -26.60 26.74
CA SER A 4 10.37 -25.39 26.02
C SER A 4 10.83 -24.18 26.84
N ARG A 5 11.82 -23.41 26.36
CA ARG A 5 12.16 -22.11 26.95
C ARG A 5 10.89 -21.24 27.00
N PRO A 6 10.64 -20.51 28.11
CA PRO A 6 9.57 -19.55 28.12
C PRO A 6 9.81 -18.54 27.00
N ARG A 7 8.88 -18.52 26.00
CA ARG A 7 8.90 -17.52 24.94
C ARG A 7 8.77 -16.16 25.58
N ASN A 8 9.73 -15.27 25.30
CA ASN A 8 9.63 -13.87 25.70
C ASN A 8 8.32 -13.28 25.13
N ALA A 9 7.61 -12.49 25.90
CA ALA A 9 6.34 -11.88 25.51
C ALA A 9 6.44 -11.10 24.19
N GLU A 10 7.55 -10.42 23.97
CA GLU A 10 7.85 -9.69 22.75
C GLU A 10 8.04 -10.61 21.53
N ALA A 11 8.79 -11.69 21.69
CA ALA A 11 8.97 -12.71 20.66
C ALA A 11 7.63 -13.35 20.27
N THR A 12 6.79 -13.69 21.27
CA THR A 12 5.45 -14.25 21.00
C THR A 12 4.56 -13.25 20.26
N ARG A 13 4.61 -11.96 20.61
CA ARG A 13 3.85 -10.91 19.92
C ARG A 13 4.30 -10.76 18.47
N ALA A 14 5.61 -10.81 18.22
CA ALA A 14 6.18 -10.76 16.87
C ALA A 14 5.79 -12.00 16.03
N ASP A 15 5.82 -13.20 16.62
CA ASP A 15 5.40 -14.44 15.96
C ASP A 15 3.93 -14.37 15.54
N ILE A 16 3.04 -13.90 16.44
CA ILE A 16 1.61 -13.72 16.13
C ILE A 16 1.42 -12.72 14.99
N LEU A 17 2.13 -11.59 14.99
CA LEU A 17 2.05 -10.59 13.95
C LEU A 17 2.52 -11.13 12.60
N SER A 18 3.61 -11.90 12.59
CA SER A 18 4.13 -12.55 11.39
C SER A 18 3.12 -13.57 10.82
N ALA A 19 2.56 -14.44 11.66
CA ALA A 19 1.53 -15.40 11.26
C ALA A 19 0.26 -14.69 10.74
N ALA A 20 -0.13 -13.58 11.36
CA ALA A 20 -1.25 -12.76 10.93
C ALA A 20 -1.04 -12.20 9.52
N ARG A 21 0.15 -11.65 9.22
CA ARG A 21 0.52 -11.17 7.89
C ARG A 21 0.37 -12.28 6.84
N VAL A 22 0.92 -13.46 7.10
CA VAL A 22 0.82 -14.60 6.19
C VAL A 22 -0.64 -14.99 5.96
N ARG A 23 -1.44 -15.14 7.02
CA ARG A 23 -2.85 -15.52 6.92
C ARG A 23 -3.69 -14.47 6.21
N PHE A 24 -3.57 -13.21 6.59
CA PHE A 24 -4.32 -12.13 5.94
C PHE A 24 -3.93 -11.98 4.47
N GLY A 25 -2.67 -12.18 4.12
CA GLY A 25 -2.19 -12.15 2.75
C GLY A 25 -2.75 -13.31 1.90
N ALA A 26 -2.75 -14.53 2.43
CA ALA A 26 -3.19 -15.73 1.72
C ALA A 26 -4.71 -15.87 1.67
N ASP A 27 -5.38 -15.73 2.81
CA ASP A 27 -6.81 -16.03 2.97
C ASP A 27 -7.69 -14.77 2.85
N GLY A 28 -7.10 -13.59 3.00
CA GLY A 28 -7.81 -12.31 3.11
C GLY A 28 -8.38 -12.07 4.51
N TYR A 29 -8.88 -10.84 4.74
CA TYR A 29 -9.39 -10.44 6.04
C TYR A 29 -10.58 -11.31 6.50
N GLU A 30 -11.60 -11.50 5.65
CA GLU A 30 -12.85 -12.14 6.05
C GLU A 30 -12.66 -13.59 6.51
N ARG A 31 -11.87 -14.40 5.78
CA ARG A 31 -11.68 -15.83 6.05
C ARG A 31 -10.68 -16.11 7.16
N THR A 32 -9.81 -15.17 7.49
CA THR A 32 -8.83 -15.32 8.57
C THR A 32 -9.51 -15.22 9.92
N THR A 33 -9.16 -16.12 10.85
CA THR A 33 -9.65 -16.11 12.24
C THR A 33 -8.51 -16.03 13.24
N LEU A 34 -8.75 -15.42 14.41
CA LEU A 34 -7.75 -15.37 15.50
C LEU A 34 -7.35 -16.78 15.96
N ARG A 35 -8.26 -17.75 15.86
CA ARG A 35 -7.97 -19.16 16.20
C ARG A 35 -6.99 -19.78 15.21
N ALA A 36 -7.13 -19.52 13.93
CA ALA A 36 -6.21 -20.03 12.91
C ALA A 36 -4.81 -19.43 13.10
N ILE A 37 -4.72 -18.12 13.34
CA ILE A 37 -3.44 -17.44 13.61
C ILE A 37 -2.79 -17.99 14.89
N ALA A 38 -3.58 -18.20 15.96
CA ALA A 38 -3.09 -18.77 17.21
C ALA A 38 -2.55 -20.20 17.03
N ALA A 39 -3.21 -21.00 16.22
CA ALA A 39 -2.80 -22.38 15.90
C ALA A 39 -1.47 -22.39 15.13
N ASP A 40 -1.22 -21.49 14.18
CA ASP A 40 0.03 -21.40 13.44
C ASP A 40 1.23 -21.12 14.35
N VAL A 41 1.02 -20.33 15.40
CA VAL A 41 2.06 -19.97 16.38
C VAL A 41 2.16 -20.97 17.53
N GLY A 42 1.14 -21.86 17.68
CA GLY A 42 1.04 -22.80 18.80
C GLY A 42 0.75 -22.12 20.12
N VAL A 43 -0.12 -21.08 20.12
CA VAL A 43 -0.53 -20.34 21.32
C VAL A 43 -2.05 -20.43 21.52
N ASN A 44 -2.51 -20.10 22.74
CA ASN A 44 -3.93 -20.01 23.01
C ASN A 44 -4.53 -18.76 22.32
N PRO A 45 -5.70 -18.85 21.66
CA PRO A 45 -6.39 -17.70 21.06
C PRO A 45 -6.61 -16.52 22.01
N ALA A 46 -6.84 -16.79 23.30
CA ALA A 46 -6.95 -15.75 24.33
C ALA A 46 -5.68 -14.90 24.45
N LEU A 47 -4.51 -15.46 24.11
CA LEU A 47 -3.25 -14.74 24.15
C LEU A 47 -3.17 -13.74 22.97
N VAL A 48 -3.69 -14.11 21.81
CA VAL A 48 -3.78 -13.21 20.63
C VAL A 48 -4.67 -12.03 20.98
N ILE A 49 -5.84 -12.26 21.58
CA ILE A 49 -6.75 -11.21 22.05
C ILE A 49 -6.07 -10.32 23.09
N ARG A 50 -5.33 -10.90 24.02
CA ARG A 50 -4.61 -10.13 25.04
C ARG A 50 -3.54 -9.19 24.46
N TYR A 51 -2.86 -9.60 23.37
CA TYR A 51 -1.80 -8.79 22.76
C TYR A 51 -2.32 -7.73 21.80
N PHE A 52 -3.41 -8.02 21.11
CA PHE A 52 -3.85 -7.19 19.98
C PHE A 52 -5.30 -6.68 20.11
N GLY A 53 -6.08 -7.18 21.07
CA GLY A 53 -7.46 -6.77 21.28
C GLY A 53 -8.42 -7.53 20.37
N SER A 54 -8.62 -7.05 19.17
CA SER A 54 -9.57 -7.61 18.20
C SER A 54 -8.86 -8.16 16.94
N LYS A 55 -9.64 -8.77 16.04
CA LYS A 55 -9.16 -9.14 14.70
C LYS A 55 -8.83 -7.91 13.87
N GLU A 56 -9.62 -6.87 14.02
CA GLU A 56 -9.45 -5.57 13.40
C GLU A 56 -8.12 -4.93 13.81
N ASP A 57 -7.84 -4.90 15.11
CA ASP A 57 -6.59 -4.32 15.65
C ASP A 57 -5.37 -5.12 15.22
N LEU A 58 -5.47 -6.47 15.23
CA LEU A 58 -4.41 -7.33 14.72
C LEU A 58 -4.17 -7.12 13.22
N PHE A 59 -5.23 -6.93 12.44
CA PHE A 59 -5.13 -6.65 11.02
C PHE A 59 -4.49 -5.27 10.76
N ALA A 60 -4.90 -4.25 11.51
CA ALA A 60 -4.29 -2.92 11.45
C ALA A 60 -2.78 -2.97 11.76
N ALA A 61 -2.41 -3.72 12.81
CA ALA A 61 -1.00 -3.93 13.16
C ALA A 61 -0.23 -4.75 12.10
N ALA A 62 -0.87 -5.75 11.48
CA ALA A 62 -0.28 -6.53 10.38
C ALA A 62 -0.09 -5.68 9.13
N ALA A 63 -0.99 -4.73 8.89
CA ALA A 63 -0.97 -3.77 7.79
C ALA A 63 -0.17 -2.49 8.12
N ASP A 64 0.73 -2.55 9.10
CA ASP A 64 1.67 -1.47 9.39
C ASP A 64 2.87 -1.56 8.45
N PHE A 65 2.81 -0.80 7.37
CA PHE A 65 3.81 -0.77 6.31
C PHE A 65 4.63 0.51 6.36
N THR A 66 5.93 0.37 6.11
CA THR A 66 6.80 1.48 5.76
C THR A 66 7.09 1.41 4.26
N LEU A 67 6.71 2.45 3.55
CA LEU A 67 6.86 2.49 2.09
C LEU A 67 8.25 2.96 1.65
N ASP A 68 9.10 3.46 2.56
CA ASP A 68 10.50 3.87 2.36
C ASP A 68 10.73 4.55 0.98
N PHE A 69 9.98 5.61 0.69
CA PHE A 69 10.22 6.38 -0.53
C PHE A 69 11.61 7.03 -0.47
N PRO A 70 12.38 7.03 -1.57
CA PRO A 70 13.53 7.91 -1.67
C PRO A 70 13.08 9.37 -1.64
N ASP A 71 14.01 10.30 -1.43
CA ASP A 71 13.67 11.71 -1.59
C ASP A 71 13.39 11.98 -3.08
N LEU A 72 12.11 12.16 -3.40
CA LEU A 72 11.67 12.36 -4.78
C LEU A 72 12.02 13.76 -5.31
N ALA A 73 12.36 14.72 -4.44
CA ALA A 73 12.82 16.04 -4.86
C ALA A 73 14.20 15.99 -5.55
N ASP A 74 15.01 14.99 -5.20
CA ASP A 74 16.34 14.76 -5.78
C ASP A 74 16.32 13.96 -7.08
N ILE A 75 15.14 13.44 -7.49
CA ILE A 75 15.01 12.60 -8.68
C ILE A 75 14.73 13.49 -9.90
N ALA A 76 15.51 13.33 -10.96
CA ALA A 76 15.27 14.02 -12.22
C ALA A 76 13.89 13.64 -12.81
N PRO A 77 13.11 14.60 -13.34
CA PRO A 77 11.75 14.33 -13.85
C PRO A 77 11.64 13.17 -14.83
N PRO A 78 12.59 12.89 -15.74
CA PRO A 78 12.52 11.75 -16.62
C PRO A 78 12.59 10.39 -15.90
N ASP A 79 13.26 10.34 -14.74
CA ASP A 79 13.50 9.11 -13.99
C ASP A 79 12.42 8.85 -12.93
N LEU A 80 11.65 9.88 -12.58
CA LEU A 80 10.67 9.84 -11.50
C LEU A 80 9.64 8.71 -11.67
N ALA A 81 9.13 8.53 -12.89
CA ALA A 81 8.16 7.48 -13.18
C ALA A 81 8.74 6.08 -12.98
N ALA A 82 9.97 5.84 -13.40
CA ALA A 82 10.64 4.54 -13.23
C ALA A 82 10.89 4.25 -11.75
N VAL A 83 11.35 5.24 -10.97
CA VAL A 83 11.57 5.12 -9.52
C VAL A 83 10.26 4.77 -8.81
N LEU A 84 9.17 5.48 -9.11
CA LEU A 84 7.87 5.25 -8.50
C LEU A 84 7.27 3.89 -8.87
N LEU A 85 7.37 3.47 -10.14
CA LEU A 85 6.89 2.15 -10.57
C LEU A 85 7.71 1.02 -9.96
N ASN A 86 9.02 1.13 -9.91
CA ASN A 86 9.86 0.13 -9.25
C ASN A 86 9.52 0.03 -7.76
N ARG A 87 9.28 1.15 -7.10
CA ARG A 87 8.85 1.16 -5.68
C ARG A 87 7.47 0.54 -5.51
N PHE A 88 6.51 0.90 -6.37
CA PHE A 88 5.20 0.31 -6.41
C PHE A 88 5.28 -1.23 -6.53
N LEU A 89 5.97 -1.74 -7.54
CA LEU A 89 6.11 -3.18 -7.75
C LEU A 89 6.77 -3.86 -6.55
N ALA A 90 7.84 -3.28 -6.00
CA ALA A 90 8.52 -3.82 -4.82
C ALA A 90 7.59 -3.93 -3.60
N VAL A 91 6.70 -2.96 -3.38
CA VAL A 91 5.74 -2.98 -2.26
C VAL A 91 4.66 -4.04 -2.50
N TRP A 92 4.05 -4.05 -3.67
CA TRP A 92 2.89 -4.90 -3.97
C TRP A 92 3.25 -6.36 -4.21
N GLU A 93 4.47 -6.66 -4.63
CA GLU A 93 4.93 -8.02 -4.93
C GLU A 93 5.65 -8.68 -3.75
N ARG A 94 6.24 -7.88 -2.85
CA ARG A 94 6.97 -8.40 -1.70
C ARG A 94 6.07 -8.84 -0.55
N ASP A 95 4.97 -8.13 -0.30
CA ASP A 95 4.10 -8.38 0.85
C ASP A 95 2.62 -8.48 0.42
N SER A 96 2.11 -9.72 0.43
CA SER A 96 0.71 -9.99 0.10
C SER A 96 -0.30 -9.36 1.07
N THR A 97 0.15 -8.89 2.23
CA THR A 97 -0.71 -8.21 3.22
C THR A 97 -1.19 -6.86 2.68
N PHE A 98 -0.37 -6.18 1.86
CA PHE A 98 -0.79 -4.93 1.23
C PHE A 98 -1.92 -5.14 0.21
N VAL A 99 -1.84 -6.22 -0.57
CA VAL A 99 -2.94 -6.65 -1.46
C VAL A 99 -4.19 -7.02 -0.65
N ALA A 100 -4.02 -7.71 0.50
CA ALA A 100 -5.12 -8.04 1.40
C ALA A 100 -5.77 -6.79 2.00
N LEU A 101 -4.98 -5.77 2.38
CA LEU A 101 -5.47 -4.49 2.86
C LEU A 101 -6.31 -3.77 1.79
N LEU A 102 -5.81 -3.69 0.55
CA LEU A 102 -6.57 -3.09 -0.54
C LEU A 102 -7.90 -3.81 -0.78
N ARG A 103 -7.87 -5.14 -0.79
CA ARG A 103 -9.09 -5.95 -0.97
C ARG A 103 -10.09 -5.73 0.16
N ALA A 104 -9.62 -5.69 1.40
CA ALA A 104 -10.45 -5.46 2.57
C ALA A 104 -11.02 -4.04 2.65
N ALA A 105 -10.30 -3.04 2.13
CA ALA A 105 -10.72 -1.64 2.17
C ALA A 105 -12.04 -1.39 1.42
N ALA A 106 -12.42 -2.27 0.49
CA ALA A 106 -13.72 -2.18 -0.21
C ALA A 106 -14.92 -2.52 0.68
N SER A 107 -14.74 -3.28 1.77
CA SER A 107 -15.83 -3.78 2.63
C SER A 107 -15.64 -3.48 4.13
N SER A 108 -14.44 -3.12 4.57
CA SER A 108 -14.12 -2.84 5.96
C SER A 108 -13.75 -1.36 6.17
N PRO A 109 -14.51 -0.60 6.96
CA PRO A 109 -14.18 0.79 7.30
C PRO A 109 -12.79 0.93 7.94
N THR A 110 -12.40 0.01 8.81
CA THR A 110 -11.09 0.01 9.47
C THR A 110 -9.95 -0.19 8.46
N ALA A 111 -10.11 -1.11 7.51
CA ALA A 111 -9.13 -1.33 6.46
C ALA A 111 -9.04 -0.10 5.52
N ALA A 112 -10.18 0.52 5.20
CA ALA A 112 -10.22 1.73 4.39
C ALA A 112 -9.53 2.91 5.11
N GLU A 113 -9.75 3.06 6.43
CA GLU A 113 -9.07 4.07 7.23
C GLU A 113 -7.55 3.85 7.23
N ARG A 114 -7.10 2.61 7.44
CA ARG A 114 -5.67 2.29 7.40
C ARG A 114 -5.05 2.60 6.05
N MET A 115 -5.75 2.31 4.94
CA MET A 115 -5.28 2.66 3.59
C MET A 115 -5.16 4.19 3.42
N ARG A 116 -6.14 4.96 3.92
CA ARG A 116 -6.10 6.43 3.91
C ARG A 116 -4.94 6.98 4.74
N GLU A 117 -4.68 6.39 5.90
CA GLU A 117 -3.57 6.77 6.78
C GLU A 117 -2.21 6.55 6.09
N VAL A 118 -1.98 5.38 5.50
CA VAL A 118 -0.76 5.09 4.72
C VAL A 118 -0.60 6.13 3.60
N PHE A 119 -1.67 6.44 2.87
CA PHE A 119 -1.62 7.46 1.83
C PHE A 119 -1.27 8.84 2.40
N ALA A 120 -1.97 9.29 3.46
CA ALA A 120 -1.81 10.62 4.02
C ALA A 120 -0.43 10.84 4.68
N THR A 121 0.12 9.79 5.33
CA THR A 121 1.36 9.93 6.11
C THR A 121 2.62 9.59 5.32
N GLN A 122 2.53 8.77 4.27
CA GLN A 122 3.70 8.30 3.55
C GLN A 122 3.67 8.67 2.06
N VAL A 123 2.54 8.46 1.35
CA VAL A 123 2.48 8.62 -0.10
C VAL A 123 2.35 10.09 -0.48
N ALA A 124 1.36 10.79 0.09
CA ALA A 124 1.08 12.17 -0.28
C ALA A 124 2.24 13.13 0.01
N PRO A 125 2.94 13.08 1.16
CA PRO A 125 4.10 13.92 1.42
C PRO A 125 5.26 13.63 0.44
N ALA A 126 5.54 12.35 0.13
CA ALA A 126 6.60 11.99 -0.80
C ALA A 126 6.31 12.53 -2.21
N LEU A 127 5.08 12.36 -2.70
CA LEU A 127 4.68 12.87 -4.02
C LEU A 127 4.63 14.40 -4.07
N ALA A 128 4.22 15.06 -2.98
CA ALA A 128 4.17 16.52 -2.91
C ALA A 128 5.55 17.17 -3.13
N ALA A 129 6.61 16.52 -2.67
CA ALA A 129 7.98 17.00 -2.85
C ALA A 129 8.43 17.00 -4.33
N ALA A 130 7.82 16.17 -5.18
CA ALA A 130 8.17 16.02 -6.59
C ALA A 130 7.24 16.81 -7.55
N THR A 131 6.28 17.59 -7.03
CA THR A 131 5.28 18.27 -7.87
C THR A 131 5.50 19.79 -7.88
N PRO A 132 5.39 20.46 -9.07
CA PRO A 132 5.64 21.89 -9.20
C PRO A 132 4.47 22.74 -8.66
N ASP A 133 3.24 22.22 -8.72
CA ASP A 133 2.00 22.89 -8.34
C ASP A 133 0.93 21.90 -7.87
N HIS A 134 -0.12 22.37 -7.23
CA HIS A 134 -1.28 21.57 -6.81
C HIS A 134 -0.92 20.20 -6.17
N PRO A 135 0.04 20.13 -5.22
CA PRO A 135 0.60 18.86 -4.74
C PRO A 135 -0.46 17.89 -4.21
N GLY A 136 -1.49 18.39 -3.53
CA GLY A 136 -2.57 17.56 -3.00
C GLY A 136 -3.41 16.88 -4.09
N GLN A 137 -3.78 17.62 -5.16
CA GLN A 137 -4.56 17.07 -6.25
C GLN A 137 -3.74 16.07 -7.07
N ARG A 138 -2.49 16.37 -7.35
CA ARG A 138 -1.58 15.49 -8.08
C ARG A 138 -1.31 14.20 -7.31
N ALA A 139 -1.06 14.30 -6.00
CA ALA A 139 -0.91 13.13 -5.14
C ALA A 139 -2.19 12.28 -5.10
N ALA A 140 -3.37 12.90 -5.01
CA ALA A 140 -4.65 12.18 -5.01
C ALA A 140 -4.89 11.45 -6.35
N LEU A 141 -4.63 12.09 -7.49
CA LEU A 141 -4.73 11.48 -8.81
C LEU A 141 -3.73 10.34 -8.99
N MET A 142 -2.50 10.54 -8.55
CA MET A 142 -1.47 9.50 -8.57
C MET A 142 -1.89 8.31 -7.71
N GLY A 143 -2.37 8.55 -6.49
CA GLY A 143 -2.90 7.49 -5.61
C GLY A 143 -4.03 6.71 -6.26
N ALA A 144 -5.00 7.40 -6.89
CA ALA A 144 -6.10 6.76 -7.61
C ALA A 144 -5.60 5.91 -8.79
N PHE A 145 -4.63 6.40 -9.57
CA PHE A 145 -4.00 5.68 -10.67
C PHE A 145 -3.30 4.40 -10.17
N MET A 146 -2.48 4.52 -9.12
CA MET A 146 -1.72 3.40 -8.57
C MET A 146 -2.62 2.35 -7.91
N VAL A 147 -3.67 2.77 -7.20
CA VAL A 147 -4.69 1.85 -6.64
C VAL A 147 -5.46 1.14 -7.76
N GLY A 148 -5.82 1.84 -8.83
CA GLY A 148 -6.45 1.25 -10.01
C GLY A 148 -5.55 0.21 -10.68
N LEU A 149 -4.27 0.53 -10.85
CA LEU A 149 -3.26 -0.38 -11.40
C LEU A 149 -3.08 -1.62 -10.51
N ALA A 150 -2.95 -1.44 -9.20
CA ALA A 150 -2.85 -2.52 -8.23
C ALA A 150 -4.10 -3.42 -8.24
N THR A 151 -5.28 -2.82 -8.26
CA THR A 151 -6.56 -3.54 -8.32
C THR A 151 -6.63 -4.40 -9.58
N SER A 152 -6.31 -3.83 -10.74
CA SER A 152 -6.35 -4.53 -12.03
C SER A 152 -5.32 -5.67 -12.09
N ARG A 153 -4.11 -5.43 -11.57
CA ARG A 153 -3.00 -6.39 -11.64
C ARG A 153 -3.14 -7.53 -10.62
N TYR A 154 -3.41 -7.20 -9.34
CA TYR A 154 -3.29 -8.17 -8.22
C TYR A 154 -4.63 -8.68 -7.71
N ILE A 155 -5.73 -7.97 -7.92
CA ILE A 155 -7.06 -8.37 -7.44
C ILE A 155 -7.92 -8.93 -8.55
N LEU A 156 -8.18 -8.15 -9.60
CA LEU A 156 -9.01 -8.55 -10.74
C LEU A 156 -8.26 -9.47 -11.70
N ARG A 157 -6.93 -9.37 -11.73
CA ARG A 157 -6.06 -10.08 -12.66
C ARG A 157 -6.52 -9.89 -14.11
N THR A 158 -6.79 -8.63 -14.44
CA THR A 158 -7.23 -8.25 -15.78
C THR A 158 -6.20 -8.68 -16.83
N PRO A 159 -6.58 -9.47 -17.84
CA PRO A 159 -5.66 -9.88 -18.90
C PRO A 159 -4.92 -8.68 -19.51
N GLY A 160 -3.67 -8.86 -19.87
CA GLY A 160 -2.79 -7.81 -20.38
C GLY A 160 -2.13 -6.95 -19.29
N ILE A 161 -2.82 -6.57 -18.24
CA ILE A 161 -2.20 -5.86 -17.08
C ILE A 161 -1.51 -6.85 -16.13
N ALA A 162 -2.16 -7.97 -15.81
CA ALA A 162 -1.63 -8.96 -14.89
C ALA A 162 -0.36 -9.63 -15.41
N GLU A 163 -0.29 -9.84 -16.71
CA GLU A 163 0.81 -10.52 -17.40
C GLU A 163 1.92 -9.57 -17.89
N MET A 164 1.67 -8.24 -17.83
CA MET A 164 2.62 -7.24 -18.28
C MET A 164 3.90 -7.28 -17.44
N GLY A 165 5.06 -7.42 -18.09
CA GLY A 165 6.35 -7.34 -17.42
C GLY A 165 6.63 -5.94 -16.84
N HIS A 166 7.60 -5.84 -15.92
CA HIS A 166 7.94 -4.56 -15.27
C HIS A 166 8.40 -3.51 -16.30
N GLU A 167 9.16 -3.93 -17.30
CA GLU A 167 9.67 -3.05 -18.36
C GLU A 167 8.52 -2.48 -19.23
N ASP A 168 7.59 -3.33 -19.64
CA ASP A 168 6.42 -2.88 -20.41
C ASP A 168 5.50 -2.02 -19.56
N LEU A 169 5.30 -2.37 -18.30
CA LEU A 169 4.53 -1.54 -17.37
C LEU A 169 5.15 -0.14 -17.25
N THR A 170 6.47 -0.06 -17.12
CA THR A 170 7.20 1.22 -17.08
C THR A 170 7.05 1.99 -18.38
N ARG A 171 7.12 1.31 -19.51
CA ARG A 171 6.95 1.92 -20.85
C ARG A 171 5.57 2.58 -21.01
N TRP A 172 4.49 1.87 -20.58
CA TRP A 172 3.12 2.34 -20.79
C TRP A 172 2.60 3.25 -19.70
N ALA A 173 2.88 2.96 -18.43
CA ALA A 173 2.42 3.74 -17.30
C ALA A 173 3.33 4.95 -17.01
N GLY A 174 4.62 4.88 -17.35
CA GLY A 174 5.58 5.94 -17.09
C GLY A 174 5.15 7.32 -17.61
N PRO A 175 4.76 7.46 -18.89
CA PRO A 175 4.27 8.74 -19.42
C PRO A 175 3.07 9.30 -18.67
N ILE A 176 2.16 8.44 -18.20
CA ILE A 176 0.97 8.85 -17.43
C ILE A 176 1.40 9.40 -16.07
N ILE A 177 2.31 8.71 -15.38
CA ILE A 177 2.87 9.13 -14.09
C ILE A 177 3.59 10.47 -14.23
N THR A 178 4.46 10.59 -15.22
CA THR A 178 5.18 11.83 -15.51
C THR A 178 4.21 12.99 -15.75
N ASN A 179 3.19 12.79 -16.58
CA ASN A 179 2.18 13.81 -16.86
C ASN A 179 1.43 14.24 -15.59
N ILE A 180 0.95 13.29 -14.77
CA ILE A 180 0.25 13.61 -13.51
C ILE A 180 1.13 14.43 -12.58
N LEU A 181 2.42 14.12 -12.48
CA LEU A 181 3.31 14.76 -11.49
C LEU A 181 3.96 16.05 -11.98
N THR A 182 4.30 16.16 -13.26
CA THR A 182 5.18 17.23 -13.74
C THR A 182 4.59 18.14 -14.80
N ASP A 183 3.47 17.78 -15.47
CA ASP A 183 2.91 18.59 -16.53
C ASP A 183 2.27 19.89 -15.97
N THR A 184 2.82 21.02 -16.35
CA THR A 184 2.34 22.36 -15.97
C THR A 184 1.47 23.01 -17.07
N THR A 185 1.38 22.40 -18.26
CA THR A 185 0.75 23.03 -19.42
C THR A 185 -0.78 23.05 -19.37
N GLN A 186 -1.40 22.11 -18.67
CA GLN A 186 -2.85 21.95 -18.66
C GLN A 186 -3.59 23.03 -17.86
N PHE A 187 -2.96 23.71 -16.92
CA PHE A 187 -3.61 24.74 -16.08
C PHE A 187 -3.46 26.17 -16.61
N SER A 188 -2.52 26.42 -17.50
CA SER A 188 -2.30 27.75 -18.08
C SER A 188 -3.47 28.25 -18.96
N HIS A 189 -4.27 27.34 -19.51
CA HIS A 189 -5.41 27.69 -20.36
C HIS A 189 -6.69 28.03 -19.58
N LEU A 190 -6.79 27.65 -18.29
CA LEU A 190 -7.98 27.91 -17.47
C LEU A 190 -7.91 29.28 -16.74
N THR A 191 -6.72 29.81 -16.51
CA THR A 191 -6.52 31.10 -15.84
C THR A 191 -6.53 32.31 -16.80
N GLY A 192 -6.46 32.07 -18.12
CA GLY A 192 -6.40 33.12 -19.15
C GLY A 192 -7.76 33.73 -19.60
N ARG A 193 -8.91 33.33 -19.04
CA ARG A 193 -10.25 33.83 -19.43
C ARG A 193 -10.90 34.78 -18.42
N GLY A 194 -10.14 35.46 -17.59
CA GLY A 194 -10.67 36.33 -16.52
C GLY A 194 -10.28 37.78 -16.59
N SER A 195 -9.79 38.35 -17.73
CA SER A 195 -9.49 39.79 -17.81
C SER A 195 -9.76 40.33 -19.19
N ALA A 196 -11.04 40.41 -19.54
CA ALA A 196 -11.50 41.27 -20.61
C ALA A 196 -12.97 41.65 -20.35
N ARG A 197 -13.19 42.68 -19.50
CA ARG A 197 -14.23 43.74 -19.57
C ARG A 197 -13.98 44.76 -18.48
#